data_d04812da85a20b5f4e83136ce79f9d92
#
_entry.id   d04812da85a20b5f4e83136ce79f9d92
#
_cell.length_a   1.000
_cell.length_b   1.000
_cell.length_c   1.000
_cell.angle_alpha   90.00
_cell.angle_beta   90.00
_cell.angle_gamma   90.00
#
_symmetry.space_group_name_H-M   'P 1'
#
loop_
_entity.id
_entity.type
_entity.pdbx_description
1 polymer ?
#
loop_
_entity_poly.entity_id
_entity_poly.type
_entity_poly.pdbx_seq_one_letter_code
_entity_poly.pdbx_strand_id
1 'polypeptide(L)'
;PAAADAAAVMSASYPLLDLVPGGAVQTVRLTGTNGTQYFDFGVRNDESVTSAKLKLVFTASPSLLAETSQLNVYLNGQLQDTVTLKKDLTGKSVQSEVTLNPNSIREHNQISVQFIGHYQPVCENPTNEALWLTLDPASKLTVETERLRLSNDLARWPAPFIQASGTKPTVLPIVFAGDPDNEEKTAAAVFASAAGKIAGWRGIDFPVYYNTVPPEGHFIVFAADNKRPAFLKDMAPASGPEIRIADAPASRYAKMLVVSGKTTKDVVTAAKSFATSEHVLIGERLRIKDYKEPAVRDAYDVPRWIKTDSTVAFSDLMEYPGQLTAKGQTAPAVHLPLRLPPDLYLTGGNDLTLNLRYRYTKPSVGDTAQLRVLINNFLVDSVNLSDKDSRGEKTVHLPSFEGALKPRAEKALALGAVNDLRFELNYSQSFSEGTLQNCRSVTFLPHQLEIEPGSVVKLAGPYHWTELPNLSLFTQTGFPFSKYADLSQTALVTPKNATPAEVTSMLNAVGRIAAVTGLAAVHMTVSDNLKDPAVRDKDILYTGKLPDLSLIHI
;
A
#
# COMPACT_ATOMS: atom_id res chain seq x y z
N PRO A 1 -8.65 -41.88 0.03
CA PRO A 1 -7.34 -41.72 0.63
C PRO A 1 -6.99 -40.25 0.60
N ALA A 2 -7.03 -39.59 1.78
CA ALA A 2 -6.57 -38.26 1.94
C ALA A 2 -5.08 -38.24 1.59
N ALA A 3 -4.72 -37.52 0.53
CA ALA A 3 -3.34 -37.19 0.27
C ALA A 3 -2.81 -36.49 1.54
N ALA A 4 -1.68 -36.95 2.00
CA ALA A 4 -1.09 -36.47 3.24
C ALA A 4 -0.98 -34.94 3.19
N ASP A 5 -1.66 -34.30 4.11
CA ASP A 5 -1.63 -32.87 4.38
C ASP A 5 -0.30 -32.58 5.11
N ALA A 6 0.82 -32.91 4.45
CA ALA A 6 2.14 -32.54 4.90
C ALA A 6 2.25 -31.02 4.77
N ALA A 7 2.74 -30.36 5.79
CA ALA A 7 3.08 -28.95 5.71
C ALA A 7 4.07 -28.78 4.55
N ALA A 8 3.58 -28.37 3.38
CA ALA A 8 4.44 -28.19 2.23
C ALA A 8 5.35 -26.98 2.51
N VAL A 9 6.66 -27.20 2.45
CA VAL A 9 7.63 -26.10 2.47
C VAL A 9 7.43 -25.28 1.21
N MET A 10 7.14 -24.02 1.39
CA MET A 10 6.98 -23.04 0.31
C MET A 10 8.21 -22.16 0.26
N SER A 11 8.69 -21.83 -0.93
CA SER A 11 9.81 -20.93 -1.13
C SER A 11 9.37 -19.71 -1.92
N ALA A 12 9.61 -18.53 -1.40
CA ALA A 12 9.37 -17.27 -2.07
C ALA A 12 10.68 -16.51 -2.25
N SER A 13 10.90 -15.95 -3.44
CA SER A 13 12.08 -15.14 -3.74
C SER A 13 11.66 -13.76 -4.23
N TYR A 14 12.25 -12.73 -3.66
CA TYR A 14 11.94 -11.32 -3.93
C TYR A 14 13.19 -10.61 -4.41
N PRO A 15 13.18 -9.91 -5.58
CA PRO A 15 14.24 -8.98 -5.93
C PRO A 15 14.39 -7.94 -4.81
N LEU A 16 15.62 -7.74 -4.32
CA LEU A 16 15.83 -6.87 -3.15
C LEU A 16 15.42 -5.43 -3.43
N LEU A 17 15.65 -4.94 -4.65
CA LEU A 17 15.36 -3.58 -5.05
C LEU A 17 13.84 -3.27 -5.17
N ASP A 18 13.01 -4.31 -5.28
CA ASP A 18 11.54 -4.18 -5.24
C ASP A 18 11.01 -3.95 -3.82
N LEU A 19 11.83 -4.20 -2.80
CA LEU A 19 11.49 -4.08 -1.39
C LEU A 19 11.84 -2.71 -0.78
N VAL A 20 12.31 -1.76 -1.60
CA VAL A 20 12.61 -0.40 -1.14
C VAL A 20 11.31 0.30 -0.73
N PRO A 21 11.24 0.89 0.48
CA PRO A 21 10.09 1.69 0.90
C PRO A 21 9.77 2.81 -0.11
N GLY A 22 8.51 2.90 -0.51
CA GLY A 22 8.08 3.87 -1.54
C GLY A 22 8.07 3.33 -2.98
N GLY A 23 8.53 2.10 -3.20
CA GLY A 23 8.42 1.40 -4.49
C GLY A 23 9.75 0.90 -5.05
N ALA A 24 9.66 0.03 -6.06
CA ALA A 24 10.81 -0.57 -6.72
C ALA A 24 11.73 0.48 -7.36
N VAL A 25 13.04 0.29 -7.20
CA VAL A 25 14.06 1.15 -7.78
C VAL A 25 14.98 0.35 -8.70
N GLN A 26 15.58 1.03 -9.68
CA GLN A 26 16.49 0.37 -10.65
C GLN A 26 17.89 0.14 -10.07
N THR A 27 18.33 1.02 -9.17
CA THR A 27 19.63 0.95 -8.54
C THR A 27 19.58 1.50 -7.13
N VAL A 28 20.40 0.94 -6.25
CA VAL A 28 20.66 1.47 -4.90
C VAL A 28 22.15 1.75 -4.78
N ARG A 29 22.49 3.01 -4.56
CA ARG A 29 23.87 3.44 -4.30
C ARG A 29 24.01 3.91 -2.87
N LEU A 30 24.80 3.21 -2.09
CA LEU A 30 25.20 3.58 -0.74
C LEU A 30 26.44 4.46 -0.82
N THR A 31 26.48 5.55 -0.08
CA THR A 31 27.57 6.53 -0.15
C THR A 31 28.02 6.95 1.25
N GLY A 32 29.25 7.42 1.33
CA GLY A 32 29.82 7.92 2.57
C GLY A 32 30.35 6.85 3.51
N THR A 33 30.75 7.28 4.70
CA THR A 33 31.28 6.38 5.74
C THR A 33 30.22 5.55 6.46
N ASN A 34 28.91 5.83 6.23
CA ASN A 34 27.79 5.15 6.87
C ASN A 34 26.51 5.25 6.04
N GLY A 35 26.59 4.84 4.77
CA GLY A 35 25.40 4.81 3.89
C GLY A 35 24.51 3.62 4.21
N THR A 36 23.21 3.84 4.45
CA THR A 36 22.27 2.77 4.80
C THR A 36 21.06 2.81 3.89
N GLN A 37 20.64 1.64 3.40
CA GLN A 37 19.38 1.44 2.69
C GLN A 37 18.51 0.44 3.45
N TYR A 38 17.22 0.75 3.48
CA TYR A 38 16.18 -0.07 4.10
C TYR A 38 15.38 -0.81 3.04
N PHE A 39 14.96 -2.03 3.37
CA PHE A 39 14.15 -2.90 2.53
C PHE A 39 13.08 -3.53 3.41
N ASP A 40 11.83 -3.35 3.05
CA ASP A 40 10.69 -3.84 3.82
C ASP A 40 10.11 -5.09 3.17
N PHE A 41 9.86 -6.13 3.96
CA PHE A 41 9.18 -7.33 3.51
C PHE A 41 8.20 -7.86 4.56
N GLY A 42 7.21 -8.60 4.09
CA GLY A 42 6.22 -9.22 4.95
C GLY A 42 6.21 -10.73 4.83
N VAL A 43 5.85 -11.37 5.92
CA VAL A 43 5.55 -12.80 5.98
C VAL A 43 4.11 -12.98 6.40
N ARG A 44 3.42 -13.95 5.82
CA ARG A 44 2.04 -14.26 6.15
C ARG A 44 1.97 -14.75 7.61
N ASN A 45 0.90 -14.35 8.31
CA ASN A 45 0.68 -14.78 9.70
C ASN A 45 0.15 -16.23 9.83
N ASP A 46 -0.19 -16.87 8.72
CA ASP A 46 -0.52 -18.29 8.63
C ASP A 46 0.67 -19.16 8.16
N GLU A 47 1.87 -18.57 8.18
CA GLU A 47 3.12 -19.24 7.83
C GLU A 47 4.17 -19.08 8.92
N SER A 48 5.02 -20.09 9.10
CA SER A 48 6.22 -20.06 9.94
C SER A 48 7.45 -20.07 9.05
N VAL A 49 8.37 -19.15 9.26
CA VAL A 49 9.62 -19.12 8.51
C VAL A 49 10.57 -20.19 9.02
N THR A 50 11.04 -21.04 8.11
CA THR A 50 12.01 -22.09 8.39
C THR A 50 13.43 -21.71 7.98
N SER A 51 13.56 -20.89 6.92
CA SER A 51 14.85 -20.42 6.41
C SER A 51 14.67 -19.05 5.74
N ALA A 52 15.67 -18.19 5.88
CA ALA A 52 15.71 -16.92 5.16
C ALA A 52 17.16 -16.59 4.76
N LYS A 53 17.37 -16.28 3.48
CA LYS A 53 18.67 -15.99 2.90
C LYS A 53 18.64 -14.72 2.06
N LEU A 54 19.57 -13.84 2.32
CA LEU A 54 19.79 -12.62 1.57
C LEU A 54 21.03 -12.80 0.67
N LYS A 55 20.81 -12.91 -0.62
CA LYS A 55 21.86 -12.85 -1.63
C LYS A 55 22.11 -11.39 -1.99
N LEU A 56 23.26 -10.86 -1.69
CA LEU A 56 23.73 -9.54 -2.10
C LEU A 56 24.65 -9.68 -3.31
N VAL A 57 24.36 -8.91 -4.34
CA VAL A 57 25.27 -8.69 -5.49
C VAL A 57 25.58 -7.21 -5.53
N PHE A 58 26.86 -6.83 -5.48
CA PHE A 58 27.24 -5.44 -5.36
C PHE A 58 28.60 -5.15 -6.01
N THR A 59 28.82 -3.88 -6.31
CA THR A 59 30.12 -3.35 -6.75
C THR A 59 30.53 -2.24 -5.81
N ALA A 60 31.71 -2.33 -5.23
CA ALA A 60 32.29 -1.32 -4.34
C ALA A 60 33.35 -0.49 -5.08
N SER A 61 33.52 0.77 -4.68
CA SER A 61 34.52 1.68 -5.23
C SER A 61 35.92 1.09 -5.18
N PRO A 62 36.70 1.19 -6.25
CA PRO A 62 38.09 0.72 -6.28
C PRO A 62 39.03 1.51 -5.36
N SER A 63 38.62 2.70 -4.92
CA SER A 63 39.41 3.57 -4.03
C SER A 63 39.26 3.23 -2.55
N LEU A 64 38.42 2.25 -2.19
CA LEU A 64 38.20 1.88 -0.79
C LEU A 64 39.41 1.15 -0.18
N LEU A 65 39.63 1.43 1.10
CA LEU A 65 40.42 0.60 1.98
C LEU A 65 39.59 -0.63 2.36
N ALA A 66 39.80 -1.74 1.63
CA ALA A 66 38.98 -2.94 1.78
C ALA A 66 39.05 -3.53 3.20
N GLU A 67 40.18 -3.41 3.87
CA GLU A 67 40.44 -3.97 5.20
C GLU A 67 39.63 -3.30 6.31
N THR A 68 39.21 -2.05 6.10
CA THR A 68 38.42 -1.27 7.06
C THR A 68 37.00 -0.98 6.56
N SER A 69 36.70 -1.34 5.30
CA SER A 69 35.40 -1.14 4.70
C SER A 69 34.57 -2.43 4.73
N GLN A 70 33.25 -2.31 5.01
CA GLN A 70 32.39 -3.47 5.19
C GLN A 70 30.94 -3.14 4.90
N LEU A 71 30.13 -4.19 4.72
CA LEU A 71 28.68 -4.13 4.73
C LEU A 71 28.15 -4.82 5.99
N ASN A 72 27.34 -4.13 6.76
CA ASN A 72 26.57 -4.73 7.84
C ASN A 72 25.13 -4.98 7.38
N VAL A 73 24.62 -6.15 7.65
CA VAL A 73 23.24 -6.54 7.37
C VAL A 73 22.48 -6.69 8.69
N TYR A 74 21.40 -5.95 8.82
CA TYR A 74 20.53 -6.01 9.99
C TYR A 74 19.14 -6.51 9.58
N LEU A 75 18.51 -7.25 10.46
CA LEU A 75 17.11 -7.63 10.41
C LEU A 75 16.40 -7.08 11.64
N ASN A 76 15.38 -6.22 11.44
CA ASN A 76 14.63 -5.60 12.53
C ASN A 76 15.53 -4.90 13.57
N GLY A 77 16.61 -4.28 13.09
CA GLY A 77 17.61 -3.60 13.93
C GLY A 77 18.66 -4.50 14.58
N GLN A 78 18.59 -5.82 14.39
CA GLN A 78 19.57 -6.77 14.92
C GLN A 78 20.58 -7.14 13.82
N LEU A 79 21.87 -7.00 14.12
CA LEU A 79 22.95 -7.40 13.21
C LEU A 79 22.88 -8.91 12.92
N GLN A 80 22.83 -9.27 11.66
CA GLN A 80 22.81 -10.66 11.19
C GLN A 80 24.19 -11.11 10.74
N ASP A 81 24.88 -10.26 9.97
CA ASP A 81 26.21 -10.57 9.47
C ASP A 81 26.96 -9.30 9.04
N THR A 82 28.27 -9.41 8.92
CA THR A 82 29.17 -8.39 8.39
C THR A 82 29.94 -8.94 7.21
N VAL A 83 29.68 -8.41 6.02
CA VAL A 83 30.38 -8.78 4.79
C VAL A 83 31.61 -7.89 4.64
N THR A 84 32.79 -8.47 4.80
CA THR A 84 34.07 -7.77 4.63
C THR A 84 34.42 -7.65 3.15
N LEU A 85 34.93 -6.48 2.76
CA LEU A 85 35.42 -6.26 1.40
C LEU A 85 36.83 -6.86 1.21
N LYS A 86 37.12 -7.33 -0.01
CA LYS A 86 38.43 -7.81 -0.39
C LYS A 86 39.05 -6.89 -1.42
N LYS A 87 40.32 -6.54 -1.25
CA LYS A 87 41.02 -5.58 -2.08
C LYS A 87 41.05 -5.97 -3.57
N ASP A 88 41.21 -7.24 -3.87
CA ASP A 88 41.21 -7.78 -5.23
C ASP A 88 39.83 -7.80 -5.91
N LEU A 89 38.78 -7.55 -5.15
CA LEU A 89 37.37 -7.53 -5.60
C LEU A 89 36.77 -6.12 -5.68
N THR A 90 37.45 -5.08 -5.18
CA THR A 90 36.99 -3.70 -5.36
C THR A 90 36.95 -3.33 -6.85
N GLY A 91 35.90 -2.60 -7.25
CA GLY A 91 35.63 -2.27 -8.66
C GLY A 91 35.06 -3.42 -9.49
N LYS A 92 34.85 -4.60 -8.90
CA LYS A 92 34.22 -5.76 -9.56
C LYS A 92 32.90 -6.08 -8.92
N SER A 93 32.03 -6.78 -9.67
CA SER A 93 30.78 -7.32 -9.12
C SER A 93 31.10 -8.50 -8.20
N VAL A 94 30.61 -8.44 -6.97
CA VAL A 94 30.82 -9.42 -5.90
C VAL A 94 29.48 -9.98 -5.47
N GLN A 95 29.43 -11.27 -5.18
CA GLN A 95 28.27 -11.93 -4.58
C GLN A 95 28.60 -12.39 -3.17
N SER A 96 27.67 -12.11 -2.23
CA SER A 96 27.69 -12.62 -0.86
C SER A 96 26.33 -13.15 -0.48
N GLU A 97 26.27 -14.18 0.37
CA GLU A 97 25.04 -14.73 0.94
C GLU A 97 25.05 -14.55 2.44
N VAL A 98 23.99 -13.93 2.98
CA VAL A 98 23.79 -13.72 4.42
C VAL A 98 22.59 -14.55 4.85
N THR A 99 22.76 -15.39 5.86
CA THR A 99 21.67 -16.12 6.49
C THR A 99 21.01 -15.22 7.54
N LEU A 100 19.71 -15.02 7.39
CA LEU A 100 18.90 -14.26 8.35
C LEU A 100 18.33 -15.21 9.40
N ASN A 101 18.25 -14.78 10.66
CA ASN A 101 17.68 -15.57 11.74
C ASN A 101 16.15 -15.70 11.58
N PRO A 102 15.60 -16.89 11.30
CA PRO A 102 14.16 -17.08 11.11
C PRO A 102 13.34 -16.67 12.33
N ASN A 103 13.88 -16.86 13.54
CA ASN A 103 13.19 -16.53 14.80
C ASN A 103 13.03 -15.01 15.03
N SER A 104 13.78 -14.18 14.30
CA SER A 104 13.68 -12.73 14.36
C SER A 104 12.71 -12.17 13.31
N ILE A 105 12.17 -13.03 12.43
CA ILE A 105 11.23 -12.64 11.39
C ILE A 105 9.82 -12.58 11.97
N ARG A 106 9.09 -11.52 11.63
CA ARG A 106 7.73 -11.19 12.07
C ARG A 106 6.83 -11.00 10.85
N GLU A 107 5.59 -10.59 11.07
CA GLU A 107 4.66 -10.22 10.01
C GLU A 107 5.21 -9.06 9.15
N HIS A 108 5.78 -8.04 9.79
CA HIS A 108 6.44 -6.92 9.13
C HIS A 108 7.92 -6.90 9.50
N ASN A 109 8.79 -6.83 8.51
CA ASN A 109 10.22 -6.89 8.70
C ASN A 109 10.92 -5.81 7.89
N GLN A 110 12.02 -5.31 8.45
CA GLN A 110 12.92 -4.40 7.78
C GLN A 110 14.34 -4.98 7.77
N ILE A 111 14.88 -5.18 6.57
CA ILE A 111 16.31 -5.41 6.38
C ILE A 111 16.95 -4.05 6.19
N SER A 112 18.07 -3.79 6.85
CA SER A 112 18.93 -2.67 6.51
C SER A 112 20.32 -3.15 6.10
N VAL A 113 20.78 -2.62 4.98
CA VAL A 113 22.14 -2.82 4.47
C VAL A 113 22.91 -1.53 4.68
N GLN A 114 23.89 -1.58 5.58
CA GLN A 114 24.71 -0.45 5.97
C GLN A 114 26.10 -0.62 5.37
N PHE A 115 26.52 0.32 4.54
CA PHE A 115 27.85 0.41 4.01
C PHE A 115 28.71 1.30 4.92
N ILE A 116 29.79 0.75 5.42
CA ILE A 116 30.86 1.48 6.12
C ILE A 116 32.03 1.54 5.18
N GLY A 117 32.27 2.72 4.60
CA GLY A 117 33.34 2.92 3.62
C GLY A 117 34.46 3.78 4.17
N HIS A 118 35.71 3.39 3.90
CA HIS A 118 36.91 4.14 4.22
C HIS A 118 37.83 4.21 3.01
N TYR A 119 38.44 5.36 2.72
CA TYR A 119 39.41 5.55 1.66
C TYR A 119 40.81 5.97 2.17
N GLN A 120 40.86 6.40 3.44
CA GLN A 120 42.14 6.70 4.12
C GLN A 120 42.02 6.43 5.62
N PRO A 121 43.13 6.14 6.33
CA PRO A 121 43.06 5.70 7.72
C PRO A 121 42.77 6.81 8.73
N VAL A 122 43.05 8.09 8.40
CA VAL A 122 42.83 9.24 9.28
C VAL A 122 42.44 10.47 8.48
N CYS A 123 41.68 11.39 9.12
CA CYS A 123 41.25 12.66 8.53
C CYS A 123 40.40 12.49 7.27
N GLU A 124 39.57 11.49 7.26
CA GLU A 124 38.72 11.15 6.14
C GLU A 124 37.56 12.15 5.98
N ASN A 125 37.31 12.54 4.72
CA ASN A 125 36.07 13.24 4.39
C ASN A 125 34.94 12.22 4.21
N PRO A 126 33.96 12.15 5.11
CA PRO A 126 32.93 11.12 5.10
C PRO A 126 31.93 11.24 3.96
N THR A 127 31.92 12.38 3.25
CA THR A 127 31.08 12.60 2.06
C THR A 127 31.88 12.54 0.77
N ASN A 128 33.13 12.03 0.81
CA ASN A 128 33.97 11.90 -0.37
C ASN A 128 33.30 11.03 -1.44
N GLU A 129 33.32 11.50 -2.69
CA GLU A 129 32.72 10.80 -3.83
C GLU A 129 33.33 9.42 -4.10
N ALA A 130 34.52 9.14 -3.59
CA ALA A 130 35.14 7.83 -3.65
C ALA A 130 34.47 6.78 -2.74
N LEU A 131 33.67 7.22 -1.76
CA LEU A 131 32.96 6.34 -0.83
C LEU A 131 31.61 5.93 -1.39
N TRP A 132 31.60 4.85 -2.15
CA TRP A 132 30.35 4.31 -2.69
C TRP A 132 30.37 2.79 -2.82
N LEU A 133 29.15 2.24 -2.76
CA LEU A 133 28.84 0.86 -3.08
C LEU A 133 27.46 0.82 -3.76
N THR A 134 27.36 0.11 -4.88
CA THR A 134 26.11 -0.04 -5.63
C THR A 134 25.62 -1.47 -5.49
N LEU A 135 24.35 -1.62 -5.06
CA LEU A 135 23.66 -2.91 -5.05
C LEU A 135 23.09 -3.18 -6.45
N ASP A 136 23.31 -4.39 -6.93
CA ASP A 136 22.88 -4.87 -8.24
C ASP A 136 21.44 -5.42 -8.14
N PRO A 137 20.59 -5.26 -9.20
CA PRO A 137 19.25 -5.85 -9.29
C PRO A 137 19.20 -7.38 -9.13
N ALA A 138 20.33 -8.08 -9.32
CA ALA A 138 20.41 -9.52 -9.06
C ALA A 138 20.43 -9.89 -7.57
N SER A 139 20.47 -8.90 -6.67
CA SER A 139 20.30 -9.10 -5.23
C SER A 139 18.89 -9.57 -4.91
N LYS A 140 18.73 -10.57 -4.05
CA LYS A 140 17.42 -11.14 -3.74
C LYS A 140 17.33 -11.67 -2.32
N LEU A 141 16.13 -11.56 -1.76
CA LEU A 141 15.73 -12.23 -0.53
C LEU A 141 14.98 -13.52 -0.87
N THR A 142 15.40 -14.64 -0.30
CA THR A 142 14.66 -15.92 -0.40
C THR A 142 14.21 -16.32 0.99
N VAL A 143 12.91 -16.61 1.14
CA VAL A 143 12.28 -17.02 2.39
C VAL A 143 11.58 -18.35 2.18
N GLU A 144 11.86 -19.32 3.02
CA GLU A 144 11.18 -20.61 3.07
C GLU A 144 10.24 -20.65 4.26
N THR A 145 9.01 -21.08 4.04
CA THR A 145 7.96 -21.10 5.04
C THR A 145 7.21 -22.43 5.06
N GLU A 146 6.64 -22.74 6.21
CA GLU A 146 5.68 -23.82 6.40
C GLU A 146 4.32 -23.27 6.82
N ARG A 147 3.23 -23.86 6.33
CA ARG A 147 1.87 -23.44 6.70
C ARG A 147 1.55 -23.78 8.15
N LEU A 148 0.94 -22.84 8.85
CA LEU A 148 0.43 -23.02 10.20
C LEU A 148 -1.06 -23.36 10.18
N ARG A 149 -1.46 -24.34 11.00
CA ARG A 149 -2.87 -24.55 11.27
C ARG A 149 -3.38 -23.51 12.24
N LEU A 150 -4.16 -22.55 11.75
CA LEU A 150 -4.78 -21.53 12.59
C LEU A 150 -6.06 -22.08 13.27
N SER A 151 -6.40 -21.51 14.44
CA SER A 151 -7.72 -21.72 15.06
C SER A 151 -8.80 -21.01 14.25
N ASN A 152 -10.04 -21.52 14.33
CA ASN A 152 -11.21 -20.87 13.78
C ASN A 152 -11.65 -19.74 14.70
N ASP A 153 -11.05 -18.57 14.53
CA ASP A 153 -11.29 -17.40 15.38
C ASP A 153 -11.34 -16.12 14.52
N LEU A 154 -12.51 -15.47 14.54
CA LEU A 154 -12.75 -14.20 13.82
C LEU A 154 -11.90 -13.05 14.35
N ALA A 155 -11.36 -13.15 15.58
CA ALA A 155 -10.45 -12.15 16.14
C ALA A 155 -9.19 -11.93 15.30
N ARG A 156 -8.85 -12.89 14.42
CA ARG A 156 -7.73 -12.80 13.49
C ARG A 156 -8.02 -11.93 12.27
N TRP A 157 -9.29 -11.62 11.99
CA TRP A 157 -9.64 -10.81 10.81
C TRP A 157 -8.83 -9.49 10.76
N PRO A 158 -8.31 -9.06 9.61
CA PRO A 158 -8.53 -9.59 8.25
C PRO A 158 -7.69 -10.82 7.87
N ALA A 159 -6.73 -11.18 8.68
CA ALA A 159 -5.93 -12.39 8.45
C ALA A 159 -6.72 -13.68 8.74
N PRO A 160 -6.41 -14.79 8.06
CA PRO A 160 -5.38 -14.96 7.02
C PRO A 160 -5.87 -14.63 5.60
N PHE A 161 -7.07 -14.07 5.44
CA PHE A 161 -7.74 -13.84 4.15
C PHE A 161 -7.09 -12.70 3.37
N ILE A 162 -6.78 -11.60 4.06
CA ILE A 162 -6.17 -10.41 3.46
C ILE A 162 -4.86 -10.14 4.19
N GLN A 163 -3.77 -10.09 3.44
CA GLN A 163 -2.46 -9.83 3.99
C GLN A 163 -2.22 -8.32 4.12
N ALA A 164 -1.88 -7.87 5.31
CA ALA A 164 -1.45 -6.50 5.56
C ALA A 164 0.04 -6.29 5.23
N SER A 165 0.79 -7.38 5.05
CA SER A 165 2.22 -7.40 4.78
C SER A 165 2.53 -7.92 3.38
N GLY A 166 3.68 -7.53 2.82
CA GLY A 166 4.13 -7.96 1.50
C GLY A 166 3.79 -6.99 0.37
N THR A 167 4.30 -7.29 -0.81
CA THR A 167 4.21 -6.45 -2.01
C THR A 167 3.28 -7.02 -3.08
N LYS A 168 2.87 -8.28 -2.94
CA LYS A 168 2.01 -8.96 -3.93
C LYS A 168 0.53 -8.68 -3.65
N PRO A 169 -0.30 -8.57 -4.69
CA PRO A 169 -1.76 -8.54 -4.54
C PRO A 169 -2.27 -9.77 -3.78
N THR A 170 -3.31 -9.56 -2.97
CA THR A 170 -4.03 -10.69 -2.35
C THR A 170 -4.93 -11.36 -3.39
N VAL A 171 -4.92 -12.68 -3.45
CA VAL A 171 -5.91 -13.45 -4.21
C VAL A 171 -6.90 -14.04 -3.21
N LEU A 172 -8.16 -13.61 -3.27
CA LEU A 172 -9.22 -14.01 -2.35
C LEU A 172 -10.42 -14.58 -3.11
N PRO A 173 -10.46 -15.91 -3.33
CA PRO A 173 -11.55 -16.56 -4.04
C PRO A 173 -12.90 -16.34 -3.38
N ILE A 174 -13.93 -16.14 -4.20
CA ILE A 174 -15.35 -16.01 -3.79
C ILE A 174 -16.12 -17.19 -4.33
N VAL A 175 -16.94 -17.83 -3.48
CA VAL A 175 -17.72 -19.02 -3.84
C VAL A 175 -19.20 -18.77 -3.63
N PHE A 176 -20.00 -19.11 -4.66
CA PHE A 176 -21.46 -19.16 -4.60
C PHE A 176 -21.96 -20.60 -4.85
N ALA A 177 -23.21 -20.87 -4.47
CA ALA A 177 -23.83 -22.19 -4.72
C ALA A 177 -24.06 -22.49 -6.21
N GLY A 178 -24.11 -21.46 -7.03
CA GLY A 178 -24.32 -21.49 -8.48
C GLY A 178 -24.30 -20.08 -8.99
N ASP A 179 -24.98 -19.79 -10.11
CA ASP A 179 -25.16 -18.43 -10.60
C ASP A 179 -25.82 -17.54 -9.51
N PRO A 180 -25.12 -16.48 -9.06
CA PRO A 180 -25.63 -15.62 -7.98
C PRO A 180 -26.73 -14.68 -8.47
N ASP A 181 -27.77 -14.52 -7.67
CA ASP A 181 -28.77 -13.49 -7.88
C ASP A 181 -28.23 -12.07 -7.55
N ASN A 182 -29.05 -11.04 -7.77
CA ASN A 182 -28.63 -9.66 -7.54
C ASN A 182 -28.33 -9.35 -6.06
N GLU A 183 -29.01 -10.04 -5.11
CA GLU A 183 -28.76 -9.87 -3.68
C GLU A 183 -27.41 -10.54 -3.29
N GLU A 184 -27.14 -11.74 -3.78
CA GLU A 184 -25.85 -12.42 -3.57
C GLU A 184 -24.69 -11.62 -4.18
N LYS A 185 -24.87 -11.09 -5.40
CA LYS A 185 -23.88 -10.17 -6.03
C LYS A 185 -23.68 -8.90 -5.22
N THR A 186 -24.76 -8.32 -4.66
CA THR A 186 -24.68 -7.16 -3.78
C THR A 186 -23.86 -7.47 -2.53
N ALA A 187 -24.12 -8.59 -1.86
CA ALA A 187 -23.38 -9.01 -0.68
C ALA A 187 -21.89 -9.18 -0.99
N ALA A 188 -21.56 -9.84 -2.11
CA ALA A 188 -20.19 -10.03 -2.53
C ALA A 188 -19.49 -8.72 -2.92
N ALA A 189 -20.18 -7.80 -3.60
CA ALA A 189 -19.65 -6.49 -3.98
C ALA A 189 -19.38 -5.61 -2.74
N VAL A 190 -20.28 -5.61 -1.75
CA VAL A 190 -20.07 -4.94 -0.46
C VAL A 190 -18.84 -5.51 0.26
N PHE A 191 -18.73 -6.84 0.31
CA PHE A 191 -17.56 -7.50 0.90
C PHE A 191 -16.28 -7.17 0.13
N ALA A 192 -16.31 -7.24 -1.22
CA ALA A 192 -15.17 -6.90 -2.06
C ALA A 192 -14.71 -5.46 -1.87
N SER A 193 -15.64 -4.51 -1.66
CA SER A 193 -15.30 -3.13 -1.33
C SER A 193 -14.59 -3.02 0.03
N ALA A 194 -15.07 -3.72 1.06
CA ALA A 194 -14.42 -3.75 2.37
C ALA A 194 -13.02 -4.38 2.30
N ALA A 195 -12.89 -5.50 1.60
CA ALA A 195 -11.62 -6.18 1.38
C ALA A 195 -10.63 -5.32 0.57
N GLY A 196 -11.12 -4.64 -0.48
CA GLY A 196 -10.32 -3.72 -1.29
C GLY A 196 -9.79 -2.53 -0.50
N LYS A 197 -10.63 -1.92 0.37
CA LYS A 197 -10.21 -0.89 1.32
C LYS A 197 -9.04 -1.36 2.20
N ILE A 198 -9.12 -2.59 2.73
CA ILE A 198 -8.09 -3.18 3.60
C ILE A 198 -6.81 -3.48 2.83
N ALA A 199 -6.91 -4.08 1.65
CA ALA A 199 -5.77 -4.39 0.79
C ALA A 199 -5.03 -3.14 0.32
N GLY A 200 -5.78 -2.05 0.09
CA GLY A 200 -5.23 -0.74 -0.27
C GLY A 200 -4.41 -0.78 -1.57
N TRP A 201 -3.24 -0.15 -1.56
CA TRP A 201 -2.35 -0.04 -2.72
C TRP A 201 -1.83 -1.39 -3.24
N ARG A 202 -1.77 -2.42 -2.39
CA ARG A 202 -1.31 -3.77 -2.78
C ARG A 202 -2.23 -4.43 -3.79
N GLY A 203 -3.50 -4.06 -3.77
CA GLY A 203 -4.52 -4.67 -4.62
C GLY A 203 -5.02 -6.01 -4.10
N ILE A 204 -6.15 -6.43 -4.65
CA ILE A 204 -6.80 -7.69 -4.34
C ILE A 204 -7.59 -8.17 -5.55
N ASP A 205 -7.52 -9.48 -5.84
CA ASP A 205 -8.27 -10.14 -6.89
C ASP A 205 -9.27 -11.12 -6.28
N PHE A 206 -10.48 -11.18 -6.86
CA PHE A 206 -11.58 -12.02 -6.40
C PHE A 206 -11.98 -13.05 -7.47
N PRO A 207 -11.21 -14.12 -7.70
CA PRO A 207 -11.64 -15.17 -8.61
C PRO A 207 -12.91 -15.84 -8.08
N VAL A 208 -13.94 -15.94 -8.92
CA VAL A 208 -15.26 -16.46 -8.56
C VAL A 208 -15.39 -17.93 -8.97
N TYR A 209 -16.00 -18.73 -8.09
CA TYR A 209 -16.29 -20.15 -8.29
C TYR A 209 -17.76 -20.45 -8.00
N TYR A 210 -18.37 -21.32 -8.83
CA TYR A 210 -19.73 -21.80 -8.61
C TYR A 210 -19.71 -23.23 -8.12
N ASN A 211 -20.26 -23.47 -6.91
CA ASN A 211 -20.38 -24.76 -6.25
C ASN A 211 -19.09 -25.62 -6.24
N THR A 212 -17.95 -24.96 -6.23
CA THR A 212 -16.63 -25.61 -6.30
C THR A 212 -15.71 -25.05 -5.25
N VAL A 213 -15.01 -25.91 -4.52
CA VAL A 213 -13.96 -25.49 -3.58
C VAL A 213 -12.77 -24.97 -4.39
N PRO A 214 -12.24 -23.77 -4.10
CA PRO A 214 -11.03 -23.28 -4.74
C PRO A 214 -9.86 -24.24 -4.52
N PRO A 215 -8.94 -24.38 -5.51
CA PRO A 215 -7.85 -25.35 -5.44
C PRO A 215 -6.84 -25.03 -4.33
N GLU A 216 -6.69 -23.77 -3.98
CA GLU A 216 -5.71 -23.29 -3.00
C GLU A 216 -6.22 -22.09 -2.20
N GLY A 217 -5.61 -21.89 -1.01
CA GLY A 217 -5.75 -20.70 -0.21
C GLY A 217 -7.04 -20.60 0.60
N HIS A 218 -7.19 -19.44 1.23
CA HIS A 218 -8.39 -19.07 1.98
C HIS A 218 -9.42 -18.48 1.02
N PHE A 219 -10.71 -18.63 1.33
CA PHE A 219 -11.77 -18.15 0.45
C PHE A 219 -13.02 -17.72 1.23
N ILE A 220 -13.89 -17.00 0.55
CA ILE A 220 -15.16 -16.52 1.10
C ILE A 220 -16.31 -17.26 0.43
N VAL A 221 -17.33 -17.59 1.21
CA VAL A 221 -18.55 -18.27 0.70
C VAL A 221 -19.75 -17.40 1.01
N PHE A 222 -20.58 -17.13 0.01
CA PHE A 222 -21.90 -16.50 0.19
C PHE A 222 -22.98 -17.57 0.04
N ALA A 223 -23.83 -17.72 1.08
CA ALA A 223 -24.82 -18.78 1.11
C ALA A 223 -26.07 -18.41 1.91
N ALA A 224 -27.24 -18.42 1.26
CA ALA A 224 -28.51 -18.50 1.95
C ALA A 224 -28.87 -19.97 2.25
N ASP A 225 -29.66 -20.24 3.29
CA ASP A 225 -29.98 -21.63 3.69
C ASP A 225 -30.66 -22.45 2.58
N ASN A 226 -31.44 -21.81 1.73
CA ASN A 226 -32.09 -22.43 0.57
C ASN A 226 -31.20 -22.53 -0.67
N LYS A 227 -29.99 -21.94 -0.65
CA LYS A 227 -29.05 -21.91 -1.78
C LYS A 227 -27.62 -22.00 -1.25
N ARG A 228 -27.16 -23.23 -0.95
CA ARG A 228 -25.86 -23.50 -0.33
C ARG A 228 -24.99 -24.34 -1.25
N PRO A 229 -23.65 -24.05 -1.32
CA PRO A 229 -22.72 -24.96 -1.98
C PRO A 229 -22.76 -26.35 -1.35
N ALA A 230 -22.59 -27.40 -2.19
CA ALA A 230 -22.71 -28.79 -1.75
C ALA A 230 -21.76 -29.16 -0.60
N PHE A 231 -20.58 -28.52 -0.53
CA PHE A 231 -19.62 -28.78 0.55
C PHE A 231 -20.00 -28.18 1.91
N LEU A 232 -21.05 -27.32 1.97
CA LEU A 232 -21.61 -26.80 3.22
C LEU A 232 -22.80 -27.61 3.76
N LYS A 233 -23.16 -28.74 3.16
CA LYS A 233 -24.34 -29.56 3.53
C LYS A 233 -24.38 -29.93 5.00
N ASP A 234 -23.22 -30.20 5.60
CA ASP A 234 -23.07 -30.65 6.99
C ASP A 234 -22.93 -29.49 7.99
N MET A 235 -22.82 -28.24 7.50
CA MET A 235 -22.78 -27.04 8.34
C MET A 235 -24.20 -26.69 8.79
N ALA A 236 -24.39 -26.43 10.11
CA ALA A 236 -25.69 -26.05 10.64
C ALA A 236 -26.24 -24.80 9.94
N PRO A 237 -27.57 -24.76 9.67
CA PRO A 237 -28.23 -23.60 9.06
C PRO A 237 -28.03 -22.32 9.86
N ALA A 238 -28.08 -21.18 9.17
CA ALA A 238 -28.00 -19.88 9.81
C ALA A 238 -29.33 -19.51 10.49
N SER A 239 -29.29 -18.91 11.66
CA SER A 239 -30.49 -18.43 12.35
C SER A 239 -30.97 -17.03 11.88
N GLY A 240 -30.17 -16.35 11.08
CA GLY A 240 -30.33 -14.99 10.54
C GLY A 240 -28.99 -14.53 9.96
N PRO A 241 -28.75 -13.23 9.79
CA PRO A 241 -27.49 -12.71 9.27
C PRO A 241 -26.30 -13.15 10.14
N GLU A 242 -25.32 -13.82 9.54
CA GLU A 242 -24.22 -14.46 10.27
C GLU A 242 -22.93 -14.49 9.45
N ILE A 243 -21.79 -14.32 10.14
CA ILE A 243 -20.45 -14.56 9.61
C ILE A 243 -19.85 -15.72 10.41
N ARG A 244 -19.28 -16.71 9.73
CA ARG A 244 -18.63 -17.86 10.36
C ARG A 244 -17.30 -18.17 9.71
N ILE A 245 -16.27 -18.44 10.53
CA ILE A 245 -14.99 -18.98 10.06
C ILE A 245 -14.95 -20.49 10.31
N ALA A 246 -14.46 -21.25 9.33
CA ALA A 246 -14.31 -22.70 9.41
C ALA A 246 -13.10 -23.17 8.61
N ASP A 247 -12.68 -24.43 8.85
CA ASP A 247 -11.67 -25.08 8.03
C ASP A 247 -12.22 -25.32 6.62
N ALA A 248 -11.39 -25.13 5.60
CA ALA A 248 -11.75 -25.47 4.23
C ALA A 248 -11.89 -26.99 4.04
N PRO A 249 -12.82 -27.48 3.22
CA PRO A 249 -13.04 -28.92 3.04
C PRO A 249 -11.82 -29.69 2.50
N ALA A 250 -10.96 -29.01 1.75
CA ALA A 250 -9.81 -29.65 1.08
C ALA A 250 -8.50 -29.56 1.88
N SER A 251 -8.42 -28.70 2.90
CA SER A 251 -7.18 -28.50 3.65
C SER A 251 -7.44 -27.92 5.04
N ARG A 252 -6.86 -28.54 6.05
CA ARG A 252 -6.87 -28.03 7.44
C ARG A 252 -6.05 -26.75 7.65
N TYR A 253 -5.23 -26.39 6.68
CA TYR A 253 -4.43 -25.15 6.70
C TYR A 253 -5.17 -23.97 6.06
N ALA A 254 -6.15 -24.25 5.19
CA ALA A 254 -6.97 -23.23 4.57
C ALA A 254 -8.23 -22.96 5.40
N LYS A 255 -8.68 -21.71 5.39
CA LYS A 255 -9.90 -21.26 6.07
C LYS A 255 -10.92 -20.78 5.05
N MET A 256 -12.18 -20.97 5.36
CA MET A 256 -13.29 -20.33 4.66
C MET A 256 -14.04 -19.39 5.62
N LEU A 257 -14.38 -18.21 5.13
CA LEU A 257 -15.30 -17.29 5.79
C LEU A 257 -16.65 -17.40 5.12
N VAL A 258 -17.67 -17.84 5.86
CA VAL A 258 -19.03 -18.04 5.36
C VAL A 258 -19.89 -16.86 5.76
N VAL A 259 -20.30 -16.07 4.78
CA VAL A 259 -21.30 -15.00 4.92
C VAL A 259 -22.67 -15.61 4.63
N SER A 260 -23.50 -15.78 5.64
CA SER A 260 -24.70 -16.59 5.54
C SER A 260 -25.94 -15.95 6.19
N GLY A 261 -27.10 -16.51 5.85
CA GLY A 261 -28.39 -16.12 6.38
C GLY A 261 -29.49 -17.09 6.00
N LYS A 262 -30.69 -16.94 6.55
CA LYS A 262 -31.87 -17.72 6.13
C LYS A 262 -32.25 -17.40 4.69
N THR A 263 -32.13 -16.13 4.32
CA THR A 263 -32.48 -15.57 3.01
C THR A 263 -31.26 -14.84 2.42
N THR A 264 -31.29 -14.54 1.11
CA THR A 264 -30.28 -13.71 0.45
C THR A 264 -30.24 -12.30 1.01
N LYS A 265 -31.35 -11.74 1.51
CA LYS A 265 -31.41 -10.47 2.23
C LYS A 265 -30.60 -10.48 3.53
N ASP A 266 -30.66 -11.60 4.26
CA ASP A 266 -29.82 -11.77 5.46
C ASP A 266 -28.33 -11.81 5.09
N VAL A 267 -27.99 -12.44 3.96
CA VAL A 267 -26.60 -12.46 3.46
C VAL A 267 -26.13 -11.05 3.12
N VAL A 268 -26.97 -10.20 2.49
CA VAL A 268 -26.67 -8.79 2.25
C VAL A 268 -26.47 -8.04 3.55
N THR A 269 -27.37 -8.24 4.52
CA THR A 269 -27.29 -7.61 5.85
C THR A 269 -25.99 -8.02 6.58
N ALA A 270 -25.62 -9.31 6.49
CA ALA A 270 -24.38 -9.81 7.06
C ALA A 270 -23.15 -9.13 6.44
N ALA A 271 -23.10 -9.04 5.11
CA ALA A 271 -22.02 -8.40 4.39
C ALA A 271 -21.91 -6.90 4.71
N LYS A 272 -23.03 -6.16 4.66
CA LYS A 272 -23.08 -4.72 4.98
C LYS A 272 -22.65 -4.44 6.41
N SER A 273 -23.17 -5.19 7.38
CA SER A 273 -22.82 -5.04 8.79
C SER A 273 -21.34 -5.33 9.02
N PHE A 274 -20.80 -6.40 8.43
CA PHE A 274 -19.38 -6.75 8.54
C PHE A 274 -18.45 -5.71 7.91
N ALA A 275 -18.90 -5.07 6.83
CA ALA A 275 -18.13 -4.04 6.12
C ALA A 275 -18.07 -2.68 6.83
N THR A 276 -19.11 -2.32 7.62
CA THR A 276 -19.29 -0.94 8.11
C THR A 276 -19.40 -0.79 9.62
N SER A 277 -19.70 -1.87 10.34
CA SER A 277 -19.88 -1.81 11.79
C SER A 277 -18.60 -2.25 12.51
N GLU A 278 -18.30 -1.61 13.64
CA GLU A 278 -17.28 -2.09 14.56
C GLU A 278 -17.85 -3.26 15.38
N HIS A 279 -17.38 -4.45 15.07
CA HIS A 279 -17.74 -5.66 15.79
C HIS A 279 -16.61 -6.13 16.70
N VAL A 280 -16.98 -6.62 17.87
CA VAL A 280 -16.07 -7.44 18.67
C VAL A 280 -16.03 -8.83 18.05
N LEU A 281 -14.96 -9.10 17.28
CA LEU A 281 -14.74 -10.38 16.60
C LEU A 281 -14.08 -11.36 17.57
N ILE A 282 -14.82 -12.37 18.01
CA ILE A 282 -14.33 -13.41 18.93
C ILE A 282 -14.94 -14.75 18.53
N GLY A 283 -14.10 -15.81 18.54
CA GLY A 283 -14.54 -17.18 18.27
C GLY A 283 -14.93 -17.42 16.81
N GLU A 284 -15.69 -18.49 16.57
CA GLU A 284 -15.95 -18.99 15.22
C GLU A 284 -17.10 -18.28 14.51
N ARG A 285 -17.94 -17.51 15.22
CA ARG A 285 -19.22 -17.02 14.70
C ARG A 285 -19.57 -15.65 15.23
N LEU A 286 -19.94 -14.76 14.30
CA LEU A 286 -20.59 -13.48 14.57
C LEU A 286 -22.05 -13.54 14.10
N ARG A 287 -23.02 -13.39 15.01
CA ARG A 287 -24.44 -13.22 14.70
C ARG A 287 -24.78 -11.76 14.76
N ILE A 288 -25.39 -11.24 13.69
CA ILE A 288 -25.76 -9.85 13.57
C ILE A 288 -27.23 -9.72 14.00
N LYS A 289 -27.46 -9.01 15.09
CA LYS A 289 -28.82 -8.78 15.63
C LYS A 289 -29.39 -7.46 15.13
N ASP A 290 -28.59 -6.41 15.19
CA ASP A 290 -28.99 -5.06 14.83
C ASP A 290 -27.98 -4.50 13.84
N TYR A 291 -28.46 -4.05 12.69
CA TYR A 291 -27.66 -3.35 11.69
C TYR A 291 -28.35 -2.03 11.33
N LYS A 292 -27.60 -0.95 11.44
CA LYS A 292 -28.02 0.36 10.96
C LYS A 292 -27.15 0.75 9.76
N GLU A 293 -27.78 0.91 8.61
CA GLU A 293 -27.09 1.33 7.41
C GLU A 293 -26.53 2.75 7.60
N PRO A 294 -25.26 3.02 7.22
CA PRO A 294 -24.70 4.37 7.26
C PRO A 294 -25.50 5.32 6.37
N ALA A 295 -25.45 6.62 6.67
CA ALA A 295 -26.04 7.63 5.79
C ALA A 295 -25.28 7.67 4.45
N VAL A 296 -26.02 8.01 3.38
CA VAL A 296 -25.44 8.25 2.05
C VAL A 296 -24.48 9.44 2.13
N ARG A 297 -23.35 9.34 1.46
CA ARG A 297 -22.31 10.38 1.43
C ARG A 297 -22.54 11.36 0.29
N ASP A 298 -22.10 12.59 0.52
CA ASP A 298 -22.10 13.61 -0.51
C ASP A 298 -21.04 13.35 -1.59
N ALA A 299 -21.22 13.95 -2.76
CA ALA A 299 -20.22 13.94 -3.82
C ALA A 299 -18.89 14.49 -3.31
N TYR A 300 -17.77 13.85 -3.70
CA TYR A 300 -16.42 14.21 -3.30
C TYR A 300 -16.09 14.05 -1.81
N ASP A 301 -17.00 13.57 -0.99
CA ASP A 301 -16.71 13.18 0.39
C ASP A 301 -15.99 11.81 0.40
N VAL A 302 -14.75 11.81 -0.07
CA VAL A 302 -13.89 10.63 -0.20
C VAL A 302 -12.79 10.71 0.85
N PRO A 303 -12.64 9.70 1.73
CA PRO A 303 -11.71 9.78 2.88
C PRO A 303 -10.26 10.09 2.51
N ARG A 304 -9.78 9.58 1.38
CA ARG A 304 -8.39 9.76 0.94
C ARG A 304 -8.15 10.95 0.02
N TRP A 305 -9.18 11.70 -0.32
CA TRP A 305 -9.04 12.88 -1.18
C TRP A 305 -8.93 14.15 -0.37
N ILE A 306 -8.17 15.11 -0.92
CA ILE A 306 -8.17 16.47 -0.39
C ILE A 306 -9.55 17.08 -0.64
N LYS A 307 -10.13 17.60 0.42
CA LYS A 307 -11.38 18.34 0.35
C LYS A 307 -11.12 19.76 -0.13
N THR A 308 -12.00 20.26 -0.97
CA THR A 308 -11.90 21.62 -1.55
C THR A 308 -12.57 22.69 -0.68
N ASP A 309 -13.30 22.27 0.33
CA ASP A 309 -14.07 23.14 1.24
C ASP A 309 -13.47 23.27 2.64
N SER A 310 -12.45 22.51 2.96
CA SER A 310 -11.84 22.44 4.29
C SER A 310 -10.33 22.15 4.21
N THR A 311 -9.66 22.27 5.35
CA THR A 311 -8.28 21.81 5.50
C THR A 311 -8.24 20.32 5.81
N VAL A 312 -7.26 19.61 5.26
CA VAL A 312 -7.03 18.18 5.49
C VAL A 312 -5.70 18.01 6.22
N ALA A 313 -5.72 17.28 7.33
CA ALA A 313 -4.51 16.98 8.08
C ALA A 313 -3.68 15.88 7.36
N PHE A 314 -2.35 15.93 7.51
CA PHE A 314 -1.48 14.91 6.95
C PHE A 314 -1.72 13.53 7.58
N SER A 315 -2.15 13.49 8.85
CA SER A 315 -2.60 12.25 9.49
C SER A 315 -3.68 11.49 8.71
N ASP A 316 -4.57 12.23 8.04
CA ASP A 316 -5.70 11.64 7.27
C ASP A 316 -5.26 11.13 5.90
N LEU A 317 -4.08 11.55 5.43
CA LEU A 317 -3.49 11.17 4.15
C LEU A 317 -2.45 10.04 4.28
N MET A 318 -2.00 9.74 5.48
CA MET A 318 -1.02 8.67 5.73
C MET A 318 -1.57 7.29 5.33
N GLU A 319 -0.71 6.47 4.77
CA GLU A 319 -1.02 5.08 4.39
C GLU A 319 -0.55 4.06 5.43
N TYR A 320 0.47 4.44 6.23
CA TYR A 320 1.01 3.59 7.29
C TYR A 320 1.64 4.42 8.42
N PRO A 321 1.71 3.87 9.65
CA PRO A 321 2.35 4.53 10.78
C PRO A 321 3.83 4.80 10.53
N GLY A 322 4.31 6.00 10.89
CA GLY A 322 5.72 6.37 10.73
C GLY A 322 6.10 6.90 9.36
N GLN A 323 5.16 6.95 8.39
CA GLN A 323 5.39 7.42 7.02
C GLN A 323 6.02 8.84 6.96
N LEU A 324 5.70 9.71 7.92
CA LEU A 324 6.18 11.09 7.96
C LEU A 324 7.54 11.26 8.66
N THR A 325 8.26 10.18 8.92
CA THR A 325 9.55 10.20 9.62
C THR A 325 10.63 9.56 8.75
N ALA A 326 11.76 10.24 8.63
CA ALA A 326 12.97 9.72 7.98
C ALA A 326 14.16 9.82 8.92
N LYS A 327 15.03 8.81 8.92
CA LYS A 327 16.23 8.72 9.76
C LYS A 327 17.39 8.16 8.94
N GLY A 328 18.59 8.63 9.19
CA GLY A 328 19.82 8.12 8.60
C GLY A 328 20.87 9.19 8.43
N GLN A 329 22.07 8.79 8.02
CA GLN A 329 23.13 9.74 7.65
C GLN A 329 22.74 10.50 6.38
N THR A 330 22.20 9.78 5.41
CA THR A 330 21.45 10.31 4.28
C THR A 330 20.00 9.88 4.50
N ALA A 331 19.23 10.67 5.25
CA ALA A 331 17.83 10.34 5.53
C ALA A 331 17.07 10.20 4.21
N PRO A 332 16.32 9.11 4.00
CA PRO A 332 15.49 8.98 2.82
C PRO A 332 14.44 10.09 2.75
N ALA A 333 13.93 10.38 1.58
CA ALA A 333 12.84 11.33 1.45
C ALA A 333 11.56 10.79 2.13
N VAL A 334 10.81 11.69 2.75
CA VAL A 334 9.46 11.39 3.23
C VAL A 334 8.50 11.59 2.06
N HIS A 335 7.66 10.62 1.77
CA HIS A 335 6.66 10.64 0.71
C HIS A 335 5.25 10.63 1.28
N LEU A 336 4.39 11.53 0.81
CA LEU A 336 2.98 11.58 1.16
C LEU A 336 2.14 11.69 -0.12
N PRO A 337 1.33 10.68 -0.45
CA PRO A 337 0.46 10.76 -1.62
C PRO A 337 -0.62 11.81 -1.42
N LEU A 338 -0.66 12.78 -2.32
CA LEU A 338 -1.63 13.86 -2.35
C LEU A 338 -2.67 13.56 -3.43
N ARG A 339 -3.84 13.08 -3.02
CA ARG A 339 -4.91 12.69 -3.93
C ARG A 339 -5.91 13.84 -4.06
N LEU A 340 -6.09 14.30 -5.29
CA LEU A 340 -7.08 15.31 -5.64
C LEU A 340 -8.31 14.64 -6.25
N PRO A 341 -9.51 15.25 -6.11
CA PRO A 341 -10.64 14.86 -6.95
C PRO A 341 -10.21 14.86 -8.42
N PRO A 342 -10.47 13.77 -9.18
CA PRO A 342 -9.85 13.58 -10.50
C PRO A 342 -10.31 14.54 -11.57
N ASP A 343 -11.48 15.13 -11.40
CA ASP A 343 -12.11 16.10 -12.29
C ASP A 343 -11.89 17.55 -11.87
N LEU A 344 -10.90 17.80 -11.01
CA LEU A 344 -10.56 19.18 -10.66
C LEU A 344 -9.95 19.91 -11.85
N TYR A 345 -10.56 21.02 -12.21
CA TYR A 345 -10.06 21.95 -13.18
C TYR A 345 -9.40 23.14 -12.46
N LEU A 346 -8.07 23.14 -12.46
CA LEU A 346 -7.28 24.15 -11.80
C LEU A 346 -7.03 25.32 -12.75
N THR A 347 -7.35 26.52 -12.29
CA THR A 347 -7.12 27.79 -13.01
C THR A 347 -6.09 28.64 -12.27
N GLY A 348 -5.55 29.67 -12.90
CA GLY A 348 -4.53 30.56 -12.31
C GLY A 348 -4.94 31.32 -11.03
N GLY A 349 -6.18 31.15 -10.57
CA GLY A 349 -6.68 31.70 -9.31
C GLY A 349 -6.80 30.68 -8.15
N ASN A 350 -6.42 29.42 -8.38
CA ASN A 350 -6.50 28.40 -7.36
C ASN A 350 -5.24 28.40 -6.48
N ASP A 351 -5.42 28.32 -5.18
CA ASP A 351 -4.32 28.30 -4.19
C ASP A 351 -4.30 26.95 -3.48
N LEU A 352 -3.19 26.23 -3.64
CA LEU A 352 -2.88 25.04 -2.86
C LEU A 352 -1.81 25.43 -1.84
N THR A 353 -2.18 25.42 -0.58
CA THR A 353 -1.34 25.86 0.52
C THR A 353 -1.04 24.70 1.46
N LEU A 354 0.23 24.53 1.83
CA LEU A 354 0.67 23.61 2.88
C LEU A 354 1.09 24.42 4.10
N ASN A 355 0.51 24.13 5.26
CA ASN A 355 1.01 24.64 6.54
C ASN A 355 1.78 23.51 7.22
N LEU A 356 3.09 23.53 7.05
CA LEU A 356 4.00 22.50 7.53
C LEU A 356 4.45 22.80 8.95
N ARG A 357 4.45 21.79 9.80
CA ARG A 357 5.13 21.73 11.07
C ARG A 357 6.09 20.58 11.04
N TYR A 358 7.32 20.79 11.42
CA TYR A 358 8.36 19.77 11.29
C TYR A 358 9.36 19.81 12.43
N ARG A 359 10.01 18.68 12.67
CA ARG A 359 11.12 18.51 13.61
C ARG A 359 12.31 17.93 12.88
N TYR A 360 13.50 18.30 13.32
CA TYR A 360 14.71 17.85 12.67
C TYR A 360 15.88 17.77 13.64
N THR A 361 16.90 16.98 13.29
CA THR A 361 18.19 17.00 13.96
C THR A 361 18.88 18.33 13.62
N LYS A 362 19.29 19.10 14.63
CA LYS A 362 19.98 20.37 14.43
C LYS A 362 21.29 20.16 13.68
N PRO A 363 21.62 21.01 12.69
CA PRO A 363 22.97 21.03 12.14
C PRO A 363 23.98 21.43 13.22
N SER A 364 25.19 20.91 13.13
CA SER A 364 26.30 21.34 13.98
C SER A 364 26.76 22.76 13.59
N VAL A 365 27.47 23.41 14.50
CA VAL A 365 28.01 24.76 14.22
C VAL A 365 28.96 24.71 13.01
N GLY A 366 28.65 25.50 12.01
CA GLY A 366 29.38 25.53 10.75
C GLY A 366 28.82 24.62 9.64
N ASP A 367 27.90 23.72 9.99
CA ASP A 367 27.17 22.89 9.02
C ASP A 367 25.91 23.64 8.57
N THR A 368 25.40 23.25 7.40
CA THR A 368 24.11 23.73 6.89
C THR A 368 23.15 22.58 6.70
N ALA A 369 21.89 22.81 7.00
CA ALA A 369 20.82 21.87 6.73
C ALA A 369 19.66 22.56 6.03
N GLN A 370 19.00 21.86 5.13
CA GLN A 370 17.90 22.38 4.35
C GLN A 370 16.79 21.34 4.23
N LEU A 371 15.56 21.76 4.50
CA LEU A 371 14.36 21.02 4.18
C LEU A 371 13.86 21.45 2.80
N ARG A 372 13.78 20.52 1.86
CA ARG A 372 13.24 20.75 0.52
C ARG A 372 11.85 20.16 0.41
N VAL A 373 10.94 20.91 -0.16
CA VAL A 373 9.56 20.49 -0.44
C VAL A 373 9.39 20.34 -1.95
N LEU A 374 9.05 19.14 -2.38
CA LEU A 374 8.87 18.81 -3.80
C LEU A 374 7.46 18.25 -4.03
N ILE A 375 6.91 18.50 -5.20
CA ILE A 375 5.71 17.81 -5.72
C ILE A 375 6.02 17.27 -7.11
N ASN A 376 5.74 15.97 -7.32
CA ASN A 376 5.99 15.30 -8.59
C ASN A 376 7.42 15.57 -9.13
N ASN A 377 8.42 15.55 -8.24
CA ASN A 377 9.83 15.89 -8.49
C ASN A 377 10.17 17.37 -8.75
N PHE A 378 9.18 18.26 -8.77
CA PHE A 378 9.44 19.71 -8.85
C PHE A 378 9.71 20.29 -7.48
N LEU A 379 10.83 21.00 -7.33
CA LEU A 379 11.13 21.77 -6.11
C LEU A 379 10.16 22.96 -6.02
N VAL A 380 9.35 22.97 -4.97
CA VAL A 380 8.36 24.01 -4.70
C VAL A 380 8.92 25.06 -3.75
N ASP A 381 9.55 24.60 -2.66
CA ASP A 381 10.13 25.48 -1.66
C ASP A 381 11.31 24.80 -0.96
N SER A 382 12.15 25.62 -0.33
CA SER A 382 13.24 25.15 0.50
C SER A 382 13.42 26.03 1.73
N VAL A 383 13.68 25.40 2.87
CA VAL A 383 13.82 26.07 4.17
C VAL A 383 15.19 25.77 4.74
N ASN A 384 15.99 26.80 4.99
CA ASN A 384 17.22 26.65 5.74
C ASN A 384 16.90 26.36 7.21
N LEU A 385 17.44 25.28 7.73
CA LEU A 385 17.19 24.81 9.07
C LEU A 385 18.17 25.46 10.05
N SER A 386 17.63 25.90 11.19
CA SER A 386 18.40 26.58 12.22
C SER A 386 19.25 25.60 13.03
N ASP A 387 20.44 26.03 13.44
CA ASP A 387 21.29 25.36 14.44
C ASP A 387 20.80 25.60 15.89
N LYS A 388 19.89 26.58 16.08
CA LYS A 388 19.35 26.94 17.39
C LYS A 388 18.12 26.14 17.78
N ASP A 389 17.23 25.88 16.82
CA ASP A 389 15.96 25.18 17.02
C ASP A 389 16.00 23.78 16.41
N SER A 390 15.15 22.88 16.91
CA SER A 390 14.91 21.55 16.34
C SER A 390 13.50 21.40 15.77
N ARG A 391 12.76 22.51 15.68
CA ARG A 391 11.37 22.58 15.18
C ARG A 391 11.22 23.80 14.28
N GLY A 392 10.29 23.70 13.35
CA GLY A 392 9.92 24.82 12.50
C GLY A 392 8.49 24.70 12.00
N GLU A 393 7.99 25.85 11.58
CA GLU A 393 6.72 25.98 10.87
C GLU A 393 6.94 26.74 9.58
N LYS A 394 6.26 26.35 8.51
CA LYS A 394 6.37 27.01 7.22
C LYS A 394 5.06 26.89 6.45
N THR A 395 4.58 28.01 5.96
CA THR A 395 3.54 28.03 4.95
C THR A 395 4.19 27.97 3.57
N VAL A 396 3.85 26.95 2.78
CA VAL A 396 4.31 26.75 1.42
C VAL A 396 3.12 27.00 0.49
N HIS A 397 3.25 27.97 -0.39
CA HIS A 397 2.30 28.21 -1.47
C HIS A 397 2.79 27.47 -2.70
N LEU A 398 1.95 26.60 -3.23
CA LEU A 398 2.23 25.95 -4.48
C LEU A 398 1.96 26.94 -5.62
N PRO A 399 2.84 27.02 -6.63
CA PRO A 399 2.67 27.99 -7.71
C PRO A 399 1.31 27.82 -8.35
N SER A 400 0.60 28.92 -8.53
CA SER A 400 -0.71 28.96 -9.16
C SER A 400 -0.65 28.34 -10.55
N PHE A 401 -1.58 27.40 -10.81
CA PHE A 401 -1.69 26.70 -12.08
C PHE A 401 -2.31 27.61 -13.12
N GLU A 402 -1.55 28.03 -14.10
CA GLU A 402 -2.15 28.52 -15.33
C GLU A 402 -2.62 27.32 -16.13
N GLY A 403 -3.94 27.25 -16.35
CA GLY A 403 -4.60 26.10 -16.95
C GLY A 403 -3.98 25.64 -18.27
N ALA A 404 -4.18 24.38 -18.60
CA ALA A 404 -3.67 23.65 -19.76
C ALA A 404 -3.93 24.28 -21.16
N LEU A 405 -4.56 25.44 -21.22
CA LEU A 405 -4.88 26.17 -22.46
C LEU A 405 -3.85 27.25 -22.86
N LYS A 406 -2.79 27.45 -22.06
CA LYS A 406 -1.70 28.37 -22.46
C LYS A 406 -0.37 27.63 -22.64
N PRO A 407 0.10 27.42 -23.88
CA PRO A 407 1.32 26.66 -24.17
C PRO A 407 2.62 27.39 -23.79
N ARG A 408 2.61 28.38 -22.90
CA ARG A 408 3.76 29.23 -22.58
C ARG A 408 4.18 29.28 -21.11
N ALA A 409 3.61 28.47 -20.24
CA ALA A 409 4.09 28.40 -18.85
C ALA A 409 5.18 27.32 -18.73
N GLU A 410 6.42 27.67 -18.97
CA GLU A 410 7.61 26.82 -18.74
C GLU A 410 7.78 26.38 -17.28
N LYS A 411 6.84 26.72 -16.38
CA LYS A 411 6.89 26.44 -14.93
C LYS A 411 5.53 26.05 -14.31
N ALA A 412 4.54 25.67 -15.08
CA ALA A 412 3.29 25.21 -14.48
C ALA A 412 3.48 23.80 -13.91
N LEU A 413 3.32 23.65 -12.60
CA LEU A 413 3.31 22.37 -11.93
C LEU A 413 2.08 21.57 -12.40
N ALA A 414 2.28 20.53 -13.16
CA ALA A 414 1.20 19.64 -13.56
C ALA A 414 0.78 18.76 -12.38
N LEU A 415 -0.38 19.03 -11.77
CA LEU A 415 -1.00 18.15 -10.81
C LEU A 415 -1.92 17.16 -11.52
N GLY A 416 -1.75 15.89 -11.18
CA GLY A 416 -2.67 14.82 -11.56
C GLY A 416 -3.65 14.48 -10.43
N ALA A 417 -4.43 13.43 -10.64
CA ALA A 417 -5.31 12.91 -9.59
C ALA A 417 -4.53 12.36 -8.38
N VAL A 418 -3.33 11.85 -8.60
CA VAL A 418 -2.40 11.41 -7.54
C VAL A 418 -1.08 12.11 -7.74
N ASN A 419 -0.60 12.75 -6.67
CA ASN A 419 0.65 13.50 -6.66
C ASN A 419 1.54 12.99 -5.52
N ASP A 420 2.85 13.05 -5.74
CA ASP A 420 3.84 12.72 -4.70
C ASP A 420 4.34 14.02 -4.05
N LEU A 421 3.87 14.27 -2.83
CA LEU A 421 4.42 15.32 -1.98
C LEU A 421 5.62 14.75 -1.24
N ARG A 422 6.81 15.31 -1.50
CA ARG A 422 8.07 14.79 -1.01
C ARG A 422 8.82 15.82 -0.17
N PHE A 423 9.36 15.36 0.96
CA PHE A 423 10.18 16.16 1.85
C PHE A 423 11.57 15.54 1.94
N GLU A 424 12.59 16.32 1.59
CA GLU A 424 13.98 15.89 1.60
C GLU A 424 14.77 16.69 2.63
N LEU A 425 15.56 15.99 3.43
CA LEU A 425 16.47 16.59 4.39
C LEU A 425 17.90 16.51 3.85
N ASN A 426 18.45 17.63 3.49
CA ASN A 426 19.82 17.75 2.99
C ASN A 426 20.72 18.37 4.04
N TYR A 427 21.81 17.70 4.37
CA TYR A 427 22.87 18.23 5.20
C TYR A 427 24.12 18.46 4.36
N SER A 428 24.75 19.62 4.53
CA SER A 428 26.08 19.93 4.03
C SER A 428 26.99 20.18 5.21
N GLN A 429 27.99 19.34 5.37
CA GLN A 429 28.97 19.47 6.42
C GLN A 429 30.18 20.28 5.93
N SER A 430 30.58 21.26 6.72
CA SER A 430 31.81 21.98 6.45
C SER A 430 32.99 21.20 7.02
N PHE A 431 33.87 20.76 6.13
CA PHE A 431 35.16 20.20 6.53
C PHE A 431 36.23 21.30 6.40
N SER A 432 36.93 21.59 7.48
CA SER A 432 38.20 22.30 7.36
C SER A 432 39.23 21.31 6.84
N GLU A 433 39.78 21.55 5.67
CA GLU A 433 41.01 20.90 5.23
C GLU A 433 42.12 21.27 6.25
N GLY A 434 42.29 20.39 7.24
CA GLY A 434 43.28 20.55 8.29
C GLY A 434 44.48 19.65 8.02
N THR A 435 45.62 20.09 8.42
CA THR A 435 46.80 19.23 8.59
C THR A 435 46.47 18.11 9.58
N LEU A 436 47.17 16.95 9.52
CA LEU A 436 47.07 15.82 10.43
C LEU A 436 46.97 16.22 11.93
N GLN A 437 47.53 17.35 12.31
CA GLN A 437 47.51 17.90 13.67
C GLN A 437 46.18 18.54 14.10
N ASN A 438 45.31 18.88 13.15
CA ASN A 438 44.02 19.55 13.40
C ASN A 438 42.81 18.73 12.96
N CYS A 439 43.02 17.47 12.66
CA CYS A 439 41.96 16.57 12.27
C CYS A 439 41.01 16.26 13.44
N ARG A 440 39.77 16.66 13.32
CA ARG A 440 38.72 16.25 14.24
C ARG A 440 38.03 15.04 13.66
N SER A 441 37.97 13.96 14.43
CA SER A 441 37.08 12.85 14.10
C SER A 441 35.64 13.34 14.15
N VAL A 442 34.95 13.32 13.04
CA VAL A 442 33.53 13.70 12.98
C VAL A 442 32.72 12.46 13.30
N THR A 443 32.05 12.47 14.43
CA THR A 443 31.06 11.43 14.74
C THR A 443 29.76 11.80 14.05
N PHE A 444 29.32 10.97 13.10
CA PHE A 444 28.05 11.18 12.44
C PHE A 444 26.93 10.66 13.33
N LEU A 445 26.09 11.58 13.77
CA LEU A 445 24.80 11.24 14.33
C LEU A 445 23.79 11.02 13.18
N PRO A 446 22.92 10.03 13.28
CA PRO A 446 21.87 9.87 12.28
C PRO A 446 20.98 11.11 12.29
N HIS A 447 20.81 11.71 11.12
CA HIS A 447 19.88 12.82 10.96
C HIS A 447 18.45 12.30 10.98
N GLN A 448 17.55 13.07 11.56
CA GLN A 448 16.12 12.75 11.60
C GLN A 448 15.32 13.94 11.09
N LEU A 449 14.34 13.65 10.25
CA LEU A 449 13.27 14.55 9.88
C LEU A 449 11.93 13.90 10.28
N GLU A 450 11.08 14.66 10.91
CA GLU A 450 9.69 14.31 11.17
C GLU A 450 8.81 15.46 10.67
N ILE A 451 7.95 15.19 9.71
CA ILE A 451 6.83 16.08 9.37
C ILE A 451 5.71 15.77 10.35
N GLU A 452 5.26 16.75 11.11
CA GLU A 452 4.23 16.52 12.13
C GLU A 452 2.90 16.13 11.47
N PRO A 453 2.22 15.06 11.93
CA PRO A 453 0.94 14.60 11.37
C PRO A 453 -0.17 15.67 11.38
N GLY A 454 -0.05 16.66 12.27
CA GLY A 454 -0.94 17.82 12.33
C GLY A 454 -0.62 18.93 11.33
N SER A 455 0.36 18.76 10.42
CA SER A 455 0.50 19.62 9.25
C SER A 455 -0.74 19.51 8.38
N VAL A 456 -1.10 20.55 7.67
CA VAL A 456 -2.35 20.58 6.90
C VAL A 456 -2.14 21.04 5.46
N VAL A 457 -2.99 20.55 4.58
CA VAL A 457 -3.14 21.03 3.21
C VAL A 457 -4.52 21.65 3.02
N LYS A 458 -4.56 22.74 2.25
CA LYS A 458 -5.78 23.44 1.86
C LYS A 458 -5.73 23.72 0.37
N LEU A 459 -6.82 23.40 -0.32
CA LEU A 459 -7.05 23.73 -1.72
C LEU A 459 -8.26 24.67 -1.80
N ALA A 460 -8.10 25.82 -2.44
CA ALA A 460 -9.15 26.83 -2.58
C ALA A 460 -9.51 27.09 -4.05
N GLY A 461 -10.79 27.28 -4.32
CA GLY A 461 -11.35 27.79 -5.56
C GLY A 461 -11.38 26.93 -6.82
N PRO A 462 -11.18 25.58 -6.79
CA PRO A 462 -11.22 24.79 -8.00
C PRO A 462 -12.66 24.53 -8.50
N TYR A 463 -12.76 24.27 -9.81
CA TYR A 463 -13.99 23.79 -10.43
C TYR A 463 -13.88 22.29 -10.73
N HIS A 464 -15.02 21.61 -10.74
CA HIS A 464 -15.12 20.22 -11.16
C HIS A 464 -15.50 20.16 -12.65
N TRP A 465 -14.56 19.72 -13.50
CA TRP A 465 -14.78 19.55 -14.92
C TRP A 465 -13.77 18.55 -15.51
N THR A 466 -14.26 17.63 -16.31
CA THR A 466 -13.43 16.74 -17.14
C THR A 466 -14.21 16.22 -18.33
N GLU A 467 -13.50 15.75 -19.35
CA GLU A 467 -14.12 15.05 -20.47
C GLU A 467 -14.29 13.56 -20.15
N LEU A 468 -15.45 12.99 -20.50
CA LEU A 468 -15.75 11.57 -20.43
C LEU A 468 -16.11 11.04 -21.83
N PRO A 469 -15.77 9.76 -22.15
CA PRO A 469 -15.10 8.77 -21.32
C PRO A 469 -13.61 9.04 -21.11
N ASN A 470 -13.09 8.80 -19.90
CA ASN A 470 -11.67 8.98 -19.58
C ASN A 470 -11.12 7.73 -18.88
N LEU A 471 -10.59 6.80 -19.66
CA LEU A 471 -10.05 5.54 -19.15
C LEU A 471 -8.83 5.74 -18.24
N SER A 472 -8.03 6.78 -18.46
CA SER A 472 -6.89 7.09 -17.61
C SER A 472 -7.34 7.45 -16.19
N LEU A 473 -8.34 8.31 -16.05
CA LEU A 473 -8.92 8.62 -14.74
C LEU A 473 -9.59 7.42 -14.10
N PHE A 474 -10.31 6.60 -14.87
CA PHE A 474 -10.93 5.39 -14.35
C PHE A 474 -9.88 4.42 -13.77
N THR A 475 -8.82 4.13 -14.50
CA THR A 475 -7.79 3.17 -14.06
C THR A 475 -7.00 3.66 -12.85
N GLN A 476 -6.77 4.97 -12.73
CA GLN A 476 -6.02 5.56 -11.64
C GLN A 476 -6.87 5.78 -10.38
N THR A 477 -8.13 6.19 -10.54
CA THR A 477 -8.95 6.71 -9.44
C THR A 477 -10.33 6.08 -9.31
N GLY A 478 -10.77 5.27 -10.28
CA GLY A 478 -12.13 4.74 -10.34
C GLY A 478 -13.19 5.78 -10.74
N PHE A 479 -12.79 6.98 -11.19
CA PHE A 479 -13.73 8.02 -11.63
C PHE A 479 -14.45 7.63 -12.94
N PRO A 480 -15.76 7.85 -13.10
CA PRO A 480 -16.65 8.69 -12.27
C PRO A 480 -17.22 8.02 -11.02
N PHE A 481 -17.15 6.70 -10.89
CA PHE A 481 -17.78 5.94 -9.81
C PHE A 481 -17.27 6.34 -8.41
N SER A 482 -15.99 6.71 -8.29
CA SER A 482 -15.38 7.14 -7.02
C SER A 482 -15.85 8.52 -6.53
N LYS A 483 -16.57 9.30 -7.35
CA LYS A 483 -17.15 10.60 -6.95
C LYS A 483 -18.04 10.49 -5.71
N TYR A 484 -18.82 9.42 -5.64
CA TYR A 484 -19.57 9.03 -4.43
C TYR A 484 -18.90 7.78 -3.86
N ALA A 485 -18.04 7.96 -2.86
CA ALA A 485 -17.19 6.88 -2.34
C ALA A 485 -17.96 5.66 -1.82
N ASP A 486 -19.21 5.86 -1.38
CA ASP A 486 -20.15 4.81 -0.95
C ASP A 486 -20.88 4.09 -2.10
N LEU A 487 -20.59 4.48 -3.35
CA LEU A 487 -21.19 4.00 -4.60
C LEU A 487 -22.72 4.18 -4.67
N SER A 488 -23.30 5.15 -3.93
CA SER A 488 -24.74 5.41 -3.92
C SER A 488 -25.30 5.81 -5.29
N GLN A 489 -24.48 6.42 -6.15
CA GLN A 489 -24.83 6.80 -7.52
C GLN A 489 -24.28 5.82 -8.57
N THR A 490 -23.86 4.63 -8.16
CA THR A 490 -23.31 3.61 -9.06
C THR A 490 -24.24 2.41 -9.16
N ALA A 491 -24.49 1.98 -10.40
CA ALA A 491 -25.13 0.71 -10.73
C ALA A 491 -24.11 -0.27 -11.30
N LEU A 492 -23.97 -1.42 -10.66
CA LEU A 492 -23.20 -2.54 -11.15
C LEU A 492 -24.14 -3.45 -11.95
N VAL A 493 -23.89 -3.59 -13.24
CA VAL A 493 -24.77 -4.38 -14.10
C VAL A 493 -23.97 -5.52 -14.73
N THR A 494 -24.50 -6.74 -14.58
CA THR A 494 -23.99 -7.95 -15.19
C THR A 494 -25.07 -8.61 -16.03
N PRO A 495 -24.74 -9.45 -17.04
CA PRO A 495 -25.76 -10.22 -17.74
C PRO A 495 -26.56 -11.13 -16.79
N LYS A 496 -27.76 -11.45 -17.19
CA LYS A 496 -28.49 -12.56 -16.57
C LYS A 496 -27.74 -13.86 -16.83
N ASN A 497 -27.56 -14.70 -15.82
CA ASN A 497 -26.70 -15.90 -15.85
C ASN A 497 -25.22 -15.54 -16.09
N ALA A 498 -24.73 -14.56 -15.35
CA ALA A 498 -23.33 -14.12 -15.43
C ALA A 498 -22.34 -15.26 -15.18
N THR A 499 -21.31 -15.33 -16.00
CA THR A 499 -20.21 -16.27 -15.80
C THR A 499 -19.35 -15.89 -14.58
N PRO A 500 -18.60 -16.84 -14.00
CA PRO A 500 -17.65 -16.52 -12.93
C PRO A 500 -16.69 -15.39 -13.29
N ALA A 501 -16.22 -15.31 -14.55
CA ALA A 501 -15.30 -14.27 -15.01
C ALA A 501 -15.95 -12.87 -15.04
N GLU A 502 -17.22 -12.76 -15.40
CA GLU A 502 -17.96 -11.50 -15.42
C GLU A 502 -18.20 -10.99 -13.99
N VAL A 503 -18.55 -11.87 -13.06
CA VAL A 503 -18.68 -11.53 -11.64
C VAL A 503 -17.31 -11.17 -11.04
N THR A 504 -16.25 -11.91 -11.35
CA THR A 504 -14.86 -11.57 -10.97
C THR A 504 -14.50 -10.14 -11.39
N SER A 505 -14.78 -9.78 -12.64
CA SER A 505 -14.49 -8.45 -13.17
C SER A 505 -15.23 -7.35 -12.41
N MET A 506 -16.49 -7.57 -12.07
CA MET A 506 -17.30 -6.67 -11.25
C MET A 506 -16.69 -6.49 -9.85
N LEU A 507 -16.36 -7.60 -9.17
CA LEU A 507 -15.80 -7.56 -7.81
C LEU A 507 -14.42 -6.88 -7.77
N ASN A 508 -13.56 -7.17 -8.75
CA ASN A 508 -12.25 -6.55 -8.87
C ASN A 508 -12.36 -5.02 -9.09
N ALA A 509 -13.29 -4.57 -9.92
CA ALA A 509 -13.53 -3.15 -10.14
C ALA A 509 -13.99 -2.46 -8.84
N VAL A 510 -14.95 -3.03 -8.11
CA VAL A 510 -15.43 -2.50 -6.83
C VAL A 510 -14.32 -2.49 -5.78
N GLY A 511 -13.56 -3.58 -5.66
CA GLY A 511 -12.42 -3.66 -4.75
C GLY A 511 -11.36 -2.59 -5.05
N ARG A 512 -11.07 -2.35 -6.34
CA ARG A 512 -10.13 -1.30 -6.78
C ARG A 512 -10.63 0.11 -6.44
N ILE A 513 -11.90 0.41 -6.68
CA ILE A 513 -12.50 1.70 -6.33
C ILE A 513 -12.42 1.94 -4.83
N ALA A 514 -12.75 0.94 -4.01
CA ALA A 514 -12.67 1.04 -2.56
C ALA A 514 -11.24 1.19 -2.04
N ALA A 515 -10.26 0.55 -2.69
CA ALA A 515 -8.83 0.73 -2.38
C ALA A 515 -8.38 2.18 -2.59
N VAL A 516 -8.86 2.84 -3.64
CA VAL A 516 -8.51 4.22 -3.96
C VAL A 516 -9.25 5.21 -3.07
N THR A 517 -10.56 5.00 -2.85
CA THR A 517 -11.39 5.91 -2.02
C THR A 517 -11.11 5.77 -0.52
N GLY A 518 -10.65 4.59 -0.08
CA GLY A 518 -10.46 4.29 1.34
C GLY A 518 -11.76 4.02 2.09
N LEU A 519 -12.87 3.76 1.38
CA LEU A 519 -14.19 3.51 1.97
C LEU A 519 -14.74 2.14 1.56
N ALA A 520 -15.38 1.44 2.51
CA ALA A 520 -16.21 0.28 2.20
C ALA A 520 -17.58 0.78 1.71
N ALA A 521 -17.90 0.52 0.45
CA ALA A 521 -19.13 0.98 -0.17
C ALA A 521 -20.28 0.00 0.10
N VAL A 522 -21.47 0.52 0.45
CA VAL A 522 -22.65 -0.28 0.81
C VAL A 522 -23.94 0.16 0.12
N HIS A 523 -23.90 1.24 -0.66
CA HIS A 523 -25.10 1.84 -1.27
C HIS A 523 -25.23 1.58 -2.77
N MET A 524 -24.33 0.79 -3.35
CA MET A 524 -24.39 0.44 -4.77
C MET A 524 -25.66 -0.31 -5.14
N THR A 525 -26.16 -0.08 -6.34
CA THR A 525 -27.23 -0.87 -6.94
C THR A 525 -26.64 -1.99 -7.77
N VAL A 526 -27.12 -3.23 -7.63
CA VAL A 526 -26.76 -4.35 -8.49
C VAL A 526 -27.96 -4.82 -9.27
N SER A 527 -27.83 -4.95 -10.58
CA SER A 527 -28.93 -5.40 -11.47
C SER A 527 -28.38 -6.30 -12.58
N ASP A 528 -29.25 -7.16 -13.10
CA ASP A 528 -29.00 -7.94 -14.32
C ASP A 528 -29.72 -7.35 -15.54
N ASN A 529 -30.29 -6.16 -15.40
CA ASN A 529 -31.08 -5.50 -16.43
C ASN A 529 -30.79 -4.00 -16.51
N LEU A 530 -30.24 -3.55 -17.65
CA LEU A 530 -29.97 -2.14 -17.93
C LEU A 530 -31.24 -1.26 -17.98
N LYS A 531 -32.43 -1.87 -18.18
CA LYS A 531 -33.72 -1.17 -18.20
C LYS A 531 -34.38 -1.08 -16.84
N ASP A 532 -33.73 -1.60 -15.79
CA ASP A 532 -34.22 -1.49 -14.43
C ASP A 532 -34.36 -0.01 -14.03
N PRO A 533 -35.54 0.44 -13.55
CA PRO A 533 -35.72 1.82 -13.09
C PRO A 533 -34.70 2.27 -12.04
N ALA A 534 -34.19 1.36 -11.21
CA ALA A 534 -33.18 1.63 -10.19
C ALA A 534 -31.80 1.96 -10.77
N VAL A 535 -31.57 1.67 -12.03
CA VAL A 535 -30.31 1.90 -12.75
C VAL A 535 -30.32 3.22 -13.54
N ARG A 536 -31.51 3.73 -13.89
CA ARG A 536 -31.73 4.79 -14.89
C ARG A 536 -30.88 6.05 -14.71
N ASP A 537 -30.78 6.54 -13.49
CA ASP A 537 -30.14 7.82 -13.18
C ASP A 537 -28.80 7.65 -12.45
N LYS A 538 -28.13 6.51 -12.68
CA LYS A 538 -26.85 6.16 -12.05
C LYS A 538 -25.73 6.01 -13.07
N ASP A 539 -24.52 6.20 -12.60
CA ASP A 539 -23.33 5.81 -13.35
C ASP A 539 -23.26 4.28 -13.44
N ILE A 540 -23.22 3.74 -14.65
CA ILE A 540 -23.32 2.30 -14.89
C ILE A 540 -21.92 1.71 -15.11
N LEU A 541 -21.55 0.75 -14.27
CA LEU A 541 -20.41 -0.14 -14.48
C LEU A 541 -20.94 -1.49 -14.99
N TYR A 542 -20.84 -1.71 -16.28
CA TYR A 542 -21.25 -2.96 -16.93
C TYR A 542 -20.08 -3.91 -17.08
N THR A 543 -20.26 -5.17 -16.67
CA THR A 543 -19.29 -6.25 -16.87
C THR A 543 -19.97 -7.42 -17.59
N GLY A 544 -19.67 -7.57 -18.88
CA GLY A 544 -20.26 -8.58 -19.74
C GLY A 544 -19.72 -8.48 -21.16
N LYS A 545 -20.27 -9.29 -22.07
CA LYS A 545 -19.88 -9.28 -23.47
C LYS A 545 -20.51 -8.09 -24.22
N LEU A 546 -19.77 -7.48 -25.14
CA LEU A 546 -20.27 -6.38 -25.98
C LEU A 546 -21.56 -6.68 -26.75
N PRO A 547 -21.77 -7.90 -27.31
CA PRO A 547 -23.02 -8.22 -27.99
C PRO A 547 -24.27 -8.15 -27.11
N ASP A 548 -24.10 -8.23 -25.78
CA ASP A 548 -25.19 -8.12 -24.82
C ASP A 548 -25.59 -6.65 -24.58
N LEU A 549 -24.78 -5.70 -25.06
CA LEU A 549 -25.05 -4.25 -25.02
C LEU A 549 -25.69 -3.79 -26.33
N SER A 550 -26.85 -3.19 -26.26
CA SER A 550 -27.38 -2.42 -27.39
C SER A 550 -26.54 -1.14 -27.56
N LEU A 551 -26.09 -0.84 -28.79
CA LEU A 551 -25.32 0.37 -29.12
C LEU A 551 -26.04 1.69 -28.74
N ILE A 552 -27.35 1.62 -28.45
CA ILE A 552 -28.14 2.76 -27.97
C ILE A 552 -27.78 3.14 -26.52
N HIS A 553 -27.08 2.27 -25.80
CA HIS A 553 -26.72 2.48 -24.38
C HIS A 553 -25.25 2.91 -24.18
N ILE A 554 -24.52 3.04 -25.27
CA ILE A 554 -23.17 3.57 -25.27
C ILE A 554 -23.21 5.07 -25.60
#